data_b34d8dacdc28ec28f120a0edacb42af5
#
_entry.id   b34d8dacdc28ec28f120a0edacb42af5
#
_cell.length_a   1.000
_cell.length_b   1.000
_cell.length_c   1.000
_cell.angle_alpha   90.00
_cell.angle_beta   90.00
_cell.angle_gamma   90.00
#
_symmetry.space_group_name_H-M   'P 1'
#
loop_
_entity.id
_entity.type
_entity.pdbx_description
1 polymer ?
#
loop_
_entity_poly.entity_id
_entity_poly.type
_entity_poly.pdbx_seq_one_letter_code
_entity_poly.pdbx_strand_id
1 'polypeptide(L)'
;HRDLKPANILIHEGVYKIGDFGFAKYVDNFGSQMLKSCVGSPIYMAPQLLERTPYTTKCDIWAIGIIFYEMLFGSPPWKARD
;
A
#
# COMPACT_ATOMS: atom_id res chain seq x y z
N HIS A 1 -4.10 -1.11 -5.86
CA HIS A 1 -2.96 -2.03 -5.79
C HIS A 1 -2.99 -2.90 -4.52
N ARG A 2 -3.15 -2.29 -3.36
CA ARG A 2 -3.30 -2.92 -2.03
C ARG A 2 -2.02 -3.57 -1.47
N ASP A 3 -0.86 -3.41 -2.12
CA ASP A 3 0.41 -3.90 -1.59
C ASP A 3 1.57 -2.99 -2.02
N LEU A 4 1.36 -1.68 -1.94
CA LEU A 4 2.42 -0.72 -2.26
C LEU A 4 3.46 -0.73 -1.14
N LYS A 5 4.71 -0.97 -1.53
CA LYS A 5 5.88 -0.98 -0.66
C LYS A 5 7.13 -0.86 -1.54
N PRO A 6 8.29 -0.49 -0.97
CA PRO A 6 9.50 -0.32 -1.79
C PRO A 6 9.86 -1.54 -2.62
N ALA A 7 9.66 -2.76 -2.11
CA ALA A 7 9.98 -3.99 -2.83
C ALA A 7 9.17 -4.15 -4.12
N ASN A 8 8.01 -3.49 -4.22
CA ASN A 8 7.14 -3.54 -5.39
C ASN A 8 7.30 -2.32 -6.31
N ILE A 9 8.27 -1.48 -6.03
CA ILE A 9 8.62 -0.35 -6.88
C ILE A 9 9.94 -0.67 -7.55
N LEU A 10 9.89 -0.80 -8.87
CA LEU A 10 11.02 -1.24 -9.68
C LEU A 10 11.58 -0.06 -10.47
N ILE A 11 12.87 -0.13 -10.82
CA ILE A 11 13.51 0.89 -11.65
C ILE A 11 13.96 0.22 -12.92
N HIS A 12 13.55 0.78 -14.06
CA HIS A 12 13.98 0.31 -15.38
C HIS A 12 14.30 1.51 -16.26
N GLU A 13 15.54 1.58 -16.74
CA GLU A 13 16.02 2.67 -17.59
C GLU A 13 15.71 4.06 -17.00
N GLY A 14 15.93 4.22 -15.69
CA GLY A 14 15.71 5.48 -15.00
C GLY A 14 14.24 5.81 -14.70
N VAL A 15 13.32 4.88 -14.98
CA VAL A 15 11.89 5.08 -14.74
C VAL A 15 11.43 4.17 -13.60
N TYR A 16 10.73 4.74 -12.62
CA TYR A 16 10.12 3.97 -11.53
C TYR A 16 8.82 3.36 -12.01
N LYS A 17 8.65 2.08 -11.72
CA LYS A 17 7.45 1.33 -12.10
C LYS A 17 6.91 0.56 -10.92
N ILE A 18 5.59 0.50 -10.82
CA ILE A 18 4.91 -0.28 -9.80
C ILE A 18 4.69 -1.70 -10.33
N GLY A 19 5.13 -2.68 -9.57
CA GLY A 19 4.97 -4.10 -9.92
C GLY A 19 4.10 -4.85 -8.93
N ASP A 20 3.98 -6.16 -9.15
CA ASP A 20 3.27 -7.10 -8.30
C ASP A 20 1.81 -6.71 -8.01
N PHE A 21 0.96 -6.98 -8.97
CA PHE A 21 -0.48 -6.71 -8.87
C PHE A 21 -1.27 -7.92 -8.34
N GLY A 22 -0.62 -8.80 -7.57
CA GLY A 22 -1.24 -10.01 -7.04
C GLY A 22 -2.45 -9.75 -6.15
N PHE A 23 -2.49 -8.61 -5.46
CA PHE A 23 -3.62 -8.21 -4.62
C PHE A 23 -4.47 -7.09 -5.25
N ALA A 24 -4.16 -6.67 -6.47
CA ALA A 24 -4.86 -5.56 -7.11
C ALA A 24 -6.31 -5.92 -7.41
N LYS A 25 -7.19 -4.93 -7.32
CA LYS A 25 -8.61 -5.11 -7.59
C LYS A 25 -9.17 -3.89 -8.30
N TYR A 26 -10.02 -4.11 -9.29
CA TYR A 26 -10.77 -3.03 -9.90
C TYR A 26 -11.84 -2.51 -8.95
N VAL A 27 -11.96 -1.19 -8.90
CA VAL A 27 -12.91 -0.52 -8.03
C VAL A 27 -13.73 0.47 -8.87
N ASP A 28 -15.05 0.37 -8.76
CA ASP A 28 -15.97 1.28 -9.45
C ASP A 28 -16.16 2.59 -8.66
N ASN A 29 -16.94 3.51 -9.24
CA ASN A 29 -17.32 4.77 -8.60
C ASN A 29 -16.12 5.62 -8.18
N PHE A 30 -15.09 5.66 -9.04
CA PHE A 30 -13.88 6.47 -8.84
C PHE A 30 -13.19 6.20 -7.49
N GLY A 31 -13.23 4.93 -7.05
CA GLY A 31 -12.54 4.53 -5.84
C GLY A 31 -13.34 4.72 -4.56
N SER A 32 -14.62 5.04 -4.64
CA SER A 32 -15.49 5.16 -3.46
C SER A 32 -16.03 3.82 -2.97
N GLN A 33 -15.86 2.75 -3.76
CA GLN A 33 -16.32 1.42 -3.39
C GLN A 33 -15.57 0.93 -2.16
N MET A 34 -16.32 0.36 -1.20
CA MET A 34 -15.71 -0.22 0.00
C MET A 34 -15.13 -1.60 -0.28
N LEU A 35 -13.93 -1.82 0.20
CA LEU A 35 -13.21 -3.08 0.10
C LEU A 35 -13.19 -3.76 1.48
N LYS A 36 -13.10 -5.09 1.51
CA LYS A 36 -13.19 -5.84 2.76
C LYS A 36 -12.06 -6.84 2.97
N SER A 37 -11.34 -7.23 1.93
CA SER A 37 -10.27 -8.22 2.06
C SER A 37 -9.06 -7.61 2.74
N CYS A 38 -8.54 -8.27 3.77
CA CYS A 38 -7.32 -7.84 4.46
C CYS A 38 -6.11 -8.46 3.76
N VAL A 39 -5.55 -7.72 2.82
CA VAL A 39 -4.39 -8.14 2.04
C VAL A 39 -3.31 -7.06 2.09
N GLY A 40 -2.06 -7.45 1.86
CA GLY A 40 -0.94 -6.52 1.80
C GLY A 40 0.08 -6.77 2.90
N SER A 41 1.06 -5.90 3.02
CA SER A 41 2.17 -5.99 3.97
C SER A 41 1.89 -5.10 5.18
N PRO A 42 1.91 -5.65 6.42
CA PRO A 42 1.45 -4.92 7.62
C PRO A 42 2.08 -3.55 7.85
N ILE A 43 3.38 -3.40 7.57
CA ILE A 43 4.06 -2.12 7.78
C ILE A 43 3.40 -0.98 7.00
N TYR A 44 2.89 -1.28 5.81
CA TYR A 44 2.35 -0.28 4.89
C TYR A 44 0.82 -0.23 4.90
N MET A 45 0.17 -1.03 5.75
CA MET A 45 -1.29 -1.09 5.82
C MET A 45 -1.88 0.12 6.51
N ALA A 46 -2.95 0.65 5.91
CA ALA A 46 -3.78 1.65 6.57
C ALA A 46 -4.41 1.06 7.84
N PRO A 47 -4.72 1.91 8.86
CA PRO A 47 -5.32 1.42 10.10
C PRO A 47 -6.58 0.58 9.88
N GLN A 48 -7.40 0.94 8.88
CA GLN A 48 -8.63 0.22 8.58
C GLN A 48 -8.39 -1.24 8.23
N LEU A 49 -7.29 -1.54 7.48
CA LEU A 49 -6.95 -2.92 7.15
C LEU A 49 -6.48 -3.68 8.38
N LEU A 50 -5.68 -3.05 9.22
CA LEU A 50 -5.18 -3.68 10.45
C LEU A 50 -6.33 -3.97 11.41
N GLU A 51 -7.36 -3.13 11.43
CA GLU A 51 -8.54 -3.31 12.25
C GLU A 51 -9.60 -4.20 11.60
N ARG A 52 -9.33 -4.66 10.37
CA ARG A 52 -10.22 -5.51 9.58
C ARG A 52 -11.58 -4.86 9.34
N THR A 53 -11.59 -3.54 9.17
CA THR A 53 -12.78 -2.78 8.80
C THR A 53 -12.77 -2.50 7.30
N PRO A 54 -13.94 -2.19 6.70
CA PRO A 54 -13.99 -1.83 5.28
C PRO A 54 -13.14 -0.59 4.98
N TYR A 55 -12.55 -0.56 3.79
CA TYR A 55 -11.67 0.52 3.36
C TYR A 55 -11.89 0.86 1.88
N THR A 56 -11.29 1.94 1.42
CA THR A 56 -11.38 2.39 0.02
C THR A 56 -9.99 2.37 -0.61
N THR A 57 -9.90 2.84 -1.87
CA THR A 57 -8.60 3.00 -2.56
C THR A 57 -7.63 3.92 -1.82
N LYS A 58 -8.10 4.68 -0.83
CA LYS A 58 -7.25 5.52 0.02
C LYS A 58 -6.23 4.71 0.81
N CYS A 59 -6.40 3.38 0.90
CA CYS A 59 -5.38 2.53 1.50
C CYS A 59 -4.04 2.62 0.76
N ASP A 60 -4.07 2.82 -0.56
CA ASP A 60 -2.86 3.01 -1.35
C ASP A 60 -2.19 4.36 -1.03
N ILE A 61 -2.99 5.40 -0.81
CA ILE A 61 -2.47 6.73 -0.42
C ILE A 61 -1.75 6.65 0.94
N TRP A 62 -2.32 5.91 1.89
CA TRP A 62 -1.67 5.68 3.18
C TRP A 62 -0.31 5.00 2.98
N ALA A 63 -0.27 3.92 2.17
CA ALA A 63 0.97 3.19 1.90
C ALA A 63 2.02 4.10 1.26
N ILE A 64 1.63 4.96 0.33
CA ILE A 64 2.54 5.94 -0.29
C ILE A 64 3.13 6.87 0.77
N GLY A 65 2.34 7.31 1.73
CA GLY A 65 2.82 8.13 2.84
C GLY A 65 3.89 7.43 3.67
N ILE A 66 3.70 6.14 3.97
CA ILE A 66 4.68 5.35 4.71
C ILE A 66 5.97 5.17 3.90
N ILE A 67 5.85 4.90 2.60
CA ILE A 67 7.01 4.80 1.71
C ILE A 67 7.77 6.12 1.68
N PHE A 68 7.07 7.25 1.60
CA PHE A 68 7.68 8.57 1.60
C PHE A 68 8.45 8.84 2.89
N TYR A 69 7.86 8.46 4.03
CA TYR A 69 8.55 8.54 5.32
C TYR A 69 9.85 7.73 5.31
N GLU A 70 9.78 6.51 4.81
CA GLU A 70 10.95 5.63 4.73
C GLU A 70 12.03 6.22 3.84
N MET A 71 11.68 6.86 2.74
CA MET A 71 12.63 7.53 1.86
C MET A 71 13.32 8.71 2.54
N LEU A 72 12.62 9.44 3.39
CA LEU A 72 13.17 10.60 4.09
C LEU A 72 14.06 10.20 5.27
N PHE A 73 13.70 9.16 5.99
CA PHE A 73 14.34 8.82 7.27
C PHE A 73 15.12 7.50 7.24
N GLY A 74 15.09 6.76 6.15
CA GLY A 74 15.84 5.53 5.97
C GLY A 74 15.18 4.28 6.54
N SER A 75 14.06 4.43 7.24
CA SER A 75 13.29 3.31 7.79
C SER A 75 11.83 3.70 7.94
N PRO A 76 10.89 2.71 7.97
CA PRO A 76 9.48 3.01 8.23
C PRO A 76 9.29 3.61 9.62
N PRO A 77 8.15 4.28 9.89
CA PRO A 77 7.91 4.92 11.18
C PRO A 77 7.69 3.93 12.33
N TRP A 78 7.48 2.68 12.04
CA TRP A 78 7.32 1.62 13.05
C TRP A 78 7.88 0.31 12.54
N LYS A 79 8.01 -0.66 13.45
CA LYS A 79 8.42 -2.02 13.11
C LYS A 79 7.21 -2.95 13.19
N ALA A 80 7.09 -3.83 12.20
CA ALA A 80 6.11 -4.89 12.24
C ALA A 80 6.81 -6.20 12.58
N ARG A 81 6.12 -7.07 13.30
CA ARG A 81 6.54 -8.45 13.50
C ARG A 81 5.91 -9.32 12.44
N ASP A 82 6.66 -10.24 11.94
CA ASP A 82 6.18 -11.23 10.98
C ASP A 82 5.25 -12.25 11.63
#